data_333495001d704044647ccc684bc34f0a
#
_entry.id   333495001d704044647ccc684bc34f0a
#
_cell.length_a   1.000
_cell.length_b   1.000
_cell.length_c   1.000
_cell.angle_alpha   90.00
_cell.angle_beta   90.00
_cell.angle_gamma   90.00
#
_symmetry.space_group_name_H-M   'P 1'
#
loop_
_entity.id
_entity.type
_entity.pdbx_description
1 polymer ?
#
loop_
_entity_poly.entity_id
_entity_poly.type
_entity_poly.pdbx_seq_one_letter_code
_entity_poly.pdbx_strand_id
1 'polypeptide(L)'
;MGRRASFSRAPVVLVANAFGTWLSQALANLVAARGYRVHFVLSGREVLDQAPALRPDVVVLDADLPDIDSITVCRTLRQDRAAWNMPVMMITATPATKQQRLAALKAGAWDYLSVLLEPEEVTLKIDAMSRLKLEMERALEQSALDPASGLYTLPGLERRARELTSDATRRRAPLACVALGIGLDPKGAGESAAALSGAAAYAGQVLQASGRTSDCVGSLGQGEFAVLAPGTAPEGAAKMARRLARVIETAGPRPAGVPPLRVHAGYDAVADPHRTPVEPAALLEHAGTALHQARAGTGERIQAYRA
;
A
#
# COMPACT_ATOMS: atom_id res chain seq x y z
N MET A 1 35.16 -1.82 12.81
CA MET A 1 34.02 -2.34 13.62
C MET A 1 32.75 -1.65 13.14
N GLY A 2 32.11 -2.21 12.09
CA GLY A 2 30.92 -1.62 11.46
C GLY A 2 29.71 -1.81 12.38
N ARG A 3 28.95 -0.74 12.64
CA ARG A 3 27.67 -0.80 13.34
C ARG A 3 26.76 -1.77 12.58
N ARG A 4 26.35 -2.89 13.20
CA ARG A 4 25.28 -3.74 12.67
C ARG A 4 24.04 -2.88 12.53
N ALA A 5 23.47 -2.85 11.32
CA ALA A 5 22.21 -2.20 11.09
C ALA A 5 21.13 -2.90 11.92
N SER A 6 20.53 -2.19 12.87
CA SER A 6 19.40 -2.70 13.65
C SER A 6 18.16 -2.59 12.75
N PHE A 7 17.82 -3.66 12.07
CA PHE A 7 16.55 -3.77 11.33
C PHE A 7 15.44 -4.20 12.30
N SER A 8 14.25 -3.64 12.18
CA SER A 8 13.07 -4.05 12.96
C SER A 8 12.58 -5.46 12.58
N ARG A 9 12.90 -5.93 11.37
CA ARG A 9 12.72 -7.31 10.86
C ARG A 9 13.97 -7.72 10.09
N ALA A 10 14.19 -9.03 9.95
CA ALA A 10 15.24 -9.52 9.05
C ALA A 10 14.90 -9.15 7.60
N PRO A 11 15.70 -8.32 6.92
CA PRO A 11 15.43 -7.94 5.55
C PRO A 11 15.58 -9.14 4.60
N VAL A 12 14.87 -9.11 3.49
CA VAL A 12 14.76 -10.19 2.52
C VAL A 12 15.47 -9.80 1.23
N VAL A 13 16.36 -10.64 0.74
CA VAL A 13 16.99 -10.52 -0.57
C VAL A 13 16.52 -11.66 -1.46
N LEU A 14 15.94 -11.32 -2.61
CA LEU A 14 15.58 -12.27 -3.66
C LEU A 14 16.70 -12.31 -4.69
N VAL A 15 17.32 -13.45 -4.88
CA VAL A 15 18.44 -13.66 -5.83
C VAL A 15 17.99 -14.56 -6.96
N ALA A 16 17.98 -14.03 -8.17
CA ALA A 16 17.74 -14.80 -9.40
C ALA A 16 19.06 -15.10 -10.09
N ASN A 17 19.42 -16.38 -10.13
CA ASN A 17 20.61 -16.87 -10.80
C ASN A 17 20.37 -18.27 -11.36
N ALA A 18 20.54 -18.42 -12.67
CA ALA A 18 20.26 -19.66 -13.40
C ALA A 18 21.21 -20.82 -13.08
N PHE A 19 22.40 -20.58 -12.65
CA PHE A 19 23.47 -21.59 -12.71
C PHE A 19 24.04 -22.03 -11.36
N GLY A 20 23.38 -21.75 -10.22
CA GLY A 20 23.85 -22.25 -8.91
C GLY A 20 25.35 -22.04 -8.68
N THR A 21 25.90 -20.96 -9.23
CA THR A 21 27.33 -20.71 -9.25
C THR A 21 27.84 -20.50 -7.82
N TRP A 22 29.13 -20.83 -7.59
CA TRP A 22 29.83 -20.53 -6.35
C TRP A 22 29.60 -19.11 -5.86
N LEU A 23 29.32 -18.17 -6.78
CA LEU A 23 29.04 -16.77 -6.53
C LEU A 23 27.71 -16.55 -5.84
N SER A 24 26.64 -17.22 -6.26
CA SER A 24 25.34 -17.14 -5.60
C SER A 24 25.43 -17.64 -4.18
N GLN A 25 26.17 -18.74 -3.97
CA GLN A 25 26.41 -19.28 -2.64
C GLN A 25 27.30 -18.37 -1.78
N ALA A 26 28.36 -17.79 -2.37
CA ALA A 26 29.22 -16.84 -1.69
C ALA A 26 28.45 -15.56 -1.31
N LEU A 27 27.65 -15.00 -2.23
CA LEU A 27 26.80 -13.87 -1.97
C LEU A 27 25.76 -14.18 -0.89
N ALA A 28 25.12 -15.33 -0.95
CA ALA A 28 24.17 -15.77 0.05
C ALA A 28 24.78 -15.84 1.44
N ASN A 29 25.95 -16.44 1.56
CA ASN A 29 26.65 -16.57 2.83
C ASN A 29 27.04 -15.21 3.41
N LEU A 30 27.52 -14.29 2.55
CA LEU A 30 27.89 -12.92 2.95
C LEU A 30 26.69 -12.11 3.42
N VAL A 31 25.58 -12.21 2.70
CA VAL A 31 24.34 -11.48 2.99
C VAL A 31 23.66 -12.10 4.24
N ALA A 32 23.64 -13.43 4.35
CA ALA A 32 23.11 -14.14 5.52
C ALA A 32 23.91 -13.81 6.80
N ALA A 33 25.25 -13.73 6.71
CA ALA A 33 26.10 -13.33 7.84
C ALA A 33 25.80 -11.92 8.38
N ARG A 34 25.14 -11.06 7.59
CA ARG A 34 24.65 -9.74 7.97
C ARG A 34 23.21 -9.72 8.47
N GLY A 35 22.56 -10.89 8.58
CA GLY A 35 21.22 -11.04 9.12
C GLY A 35 20.09 -10.94 8.09
N TYR A 36 20.41 -11.03 6.80
CA TYR A 36 19.40 -11.09 5.73
C TYR A 36 18.85 -12.50 5.54
N ARG A 37 17.59 -12.61 5.18
CA ARG A 37 17.01 -13.83 4.62
C ARG A 37 17.17 -13.82 3.12
N VAL A 38 17.76 -14.88 2.56
CA VAL A 38 17.99 -14.99 1.13
C VAL A 38 17.03 -16.01 0.53
N HIS A 39 16.33 -15.62 -0.52
CA HIS A 39 15.50 -16.49 -1.33
C HIS A 39 16.13 -16.61 -2.71
N PHE A 40 16.25 -17.85 -3.20
CA PHE A 40 16.79 -18.13 -4.51
C PHE A 40 15.68 -18.52 -5.46
N VAL A 41 15.78 -18.03 -6.69
CA VAL A 41 14.97 -18.43 -7.83
C VAL A 41 15.90 -18.64 -9.05
N LEU A 42 15.49 -19.47 -9.98
CA LEU A 42 16.34 -19.89 -11.10
C LEU A 42 16.01 -19.19 -12.41
N SER A 43 14.93 -18.40 -12.45
CA SER A 43 14.41 -17.82 -13.68
C SER A 43 13.79 -16.44 -13.47
N GLY A 44 13.69 -15.65 -14.53
CA GLY A 44 13.03 -14.36 -14.53
C GLY A 44 11.52 -14.48 -14.27
N ARG A 45 10.88 -15.55 -14.73
CA ARG A 45 9.47 -15.86 -14.46
C ARG A 45 9.23 -16.04 -12.98
N GLU A 46 10.06 -16.85 -12.32
CA GLU A 46 9.93 -17.04 -10.87
C GLU A 46 10.09 -15.73 -10.08
N VAL A 47 10.97 -14.81 -10.54
CA VAL A 47 11.05 -13.47 -9.95
C VAL A 47 9.72 -12.74 -10.04
N LEU A 48 9.12 -12.69 -11.23
CA LEU A 48 7.87 -11.97 -11.46
C LEU A 48 6.71 -12.58 -10.67
N ASP A 49 6.69 -13.90 -10.51
CA ASP A 49 5.65 -14.60 -9.78
C ASP A 49 5.78 -14.43 -8.25
N GLN A 50 7.01 -14.43 -7.73
CA GLN A 50 7.25 -14.45 -6.28
C GLN A 50 7.50 -13.07 -5.67
N ALA A 51 8.12 -12.13 -6.37
CA ALA A 51 8.48 -10.84 -5.83
C ALA A 51 7.28 -10.03 -5.27
N PRO A 52 6.09 -10.00 -5.91
CA PRO A 52 4.94 -9.25 -5.38
C PRO A 52 4.46 -9.77 -4.03
N ALA A 53 4.46 -11.09 -3.82
CA ALA A 53 4.03 -11.73 -2.57
C ALA A 53 5.12 -11.70 -1.49
N LEU A 54 6.37 -11.96 -1.87
CA LEU A 54 7.53 -11.98 -0.97
C LEU A 54 7.92 -10.59 -0.47
N ARG A 55 7.70 -9.54 -1.29
CA ARG A 55 8.09 -8.15 -1.04
C ARG A 55 9.54 -8.02 -0.55
N PRO A 56 10.51 -8.47 -1.35
CA PRO A 56 11.91 -8.44 -0.94
C PRO A 56 12.40 -7.00 -0.77
N ASP A 57 13.39 -6.84 0.10
CA ASP A 57 14.02 -5.53 0.34
C ASP A 57 15.03 -5.17 -0.75
N VAL A 58 15.60 -6.20 -1.42
CA VAL A 58 16.41 -6.05 -2.64
C VAL A 58 16.19 -7.25 -3.53
N VAL A 59 16.10 -7.01 -4.83
CA VAL A 59 16.13 -8.06 -5.88
C VAL A 59 17.49 -8.00 -6.56
N VAL A 60 18.20 -9.12 -6.59
CA VAL A 60 19.47 -9.29 -7.33
C VAL A 60 19.20 -10.17 -8.54
N LEU A 61 19.36 -9.63 -9.73
CA LEU A 61 19.14 -10.33 -11.00
C LEU A 61 20.46 -10.61 -11.70
N ASP A 62 20.71 -11.86 -12.01
CA ASP A 62 21.76 -12.19 -12.98
C ASP A 62 21.39 -11.62 -14.35
N ALA A 63 22.34 -11.01 -15.05
CA ALA A 63 22.11 -10.47 -16.39
C ALA A 63 21.76 -11.55 -17.41
N ASP A 64 22.24 -12.78 -17.18
CA ASP A 64 22.11 -13.93 -18.09
C ASP A 64 21.07 -14.95 -17.57
N LEU A 65 19.82 -14.51 -17.34
CA LEU A 65 18.73 -15.41 -16.98
C LEU A 65 18.29 -16.28 -18.18
N PRO A 66 17.86 -17.55 -17.95
CA PRO A 66 17.68 -18.53 -19.03
C PRO A 66 16.38 -18.36 -19.83
N ASP A 67 15.39 -17.65 -19.29
CA ASP A 67 14.01 -17.61 -19.81
C ASP A 67 13.56 -16.23 -20.26
N ILE A 68 13.73 -15.22 -19.42
CA ILE A 68 13.33 -13.83 -19.67
C ILE A 68 14.56 -12.94 -19.46
N ASP A 69 14.83 -12.06 -20.41
CA ASP A 69 15.88 -11.04 -20.30
C ASP A 69 15.70 -10.20 -19.03
N SER A 70 16.76 -10.06 -18.25
CA SER A 70 16.75 -9.36 -16.96
C SER A 70 16.32 -7.91 -17.04
N ILE A 71 16.55 -7.23 -18.17
CA ILE A 71 16.06 -5.87 -18.43
C ILE A 71 14.53 -5.89 -18.53
N THR A 72 13.96 -6.90 -19.18
CA THR A 72 12.52 -7.09 -19.30
C THR A 72 11.90 -7.40 -17.94
N VAL A 73 12.52 -8.29 -17.13
CA VAL A 73 12.08 -8.54 -15.74
C VAL A 73 12.05 -7.24 -14.94
N CYS A 74 13.12 -6.45 -15.00
CA CYS A 74 13.20 -5.18 -14.30
C CYS A 74 12.10 -4.20 -14.71
N ARG A 75 11.84 -4.05 -16.02
CA ARG A 75 10.75 -3.17 -16.51
C ARG A 75 9.38 -3.64 -16.03
N THR A 76 9.12 -4.94 -16.04
CA THR A 76 7.85 -5.51 -15.58
C THR A 76 7.65 -5.24 -14.09
N LEU A 77 8.67 -5.43 -13.26
CA LEU A 77 8.61 -5.08 -11.84
C LEU A 77 8.33 -3.58 -11.61
N ARG A 78 8.87 -2.69 -12.44
CA ARG A 78 8.60 -1.24 -12.33
C ARG A 78 7.17 -0.84 -12.71
N GLN A 79 6.50 -1.64 -13.54
CA GLN A 79 5.11 -1.40 -13.93
C GLN A 79 4.11 -1.96 -12.91
N ASP A 80 4.52 -2.90 -12.07
CA ASP A 80 3.71 -3.47 -11.02
C ASP A 80 3.64 -2.51 -9.81
N ARG A 81 2.43 -2.10 -9.42
CA ARG A 81 2.19 -1.24 -8.25
C ARG A 81 2.68 -1.84 -6.93
N ALA A 82 2.73 -3.16 -6.82
CA ALA A 82 3.22 -3.84 -5.61
C ALA A 82 4.76 -3.93 -5.56
N ALA A 83 5.42 -3.77 -6.72
CA ALA A 83 6.87 -3.98 -6.88
C ALA A 83 7.65 -2.73 -7.33
N TRP A 84 6.97 -1.62 -7.64
CA TRP A 84 7.58 -0.42 -8.25
C TRP A 84 8.75 0.16 -7.46
N ASN A 85 8.73 0.07 -6.14
CA ASN A 85 9.75 0.62 -5.24
C ASN A 85 10.79 -0.41 -4.77
N MET A 86 10.76 -1.64 -5.28
CA MET A 86 11.77 -2.66 -4.95
C MET A 86 13.11 -2.28 -5.57
N PRO A 87 14.20 -2.15 -4.80
CA PRO A 87 15.54 -2.00 -5.37
C PRO A 87 15.90 -3.23 -6.20
N VAL A 88 16.27 -3.01 -7.46
CA VAL A 88 16.76 -4.06 -8.36
C VAL A 88 18.22 -3.79 -8.66
N MET A 89 19.08 -4.73 -8.32
CA MET A 89 20.50 -4.73 -8.66
C MET A 89 20.74 -5.83 -9.71
N MET A 90 21.31 -5.47 -10.84
CA MET A 90 21.74 -6.45 -11.84
C MET A 90 23.19 -6.80 -11.62
N ILE A 91 23.52 -8.08 -11.78
CA ILE A 91 24.89 -8.59 -11.67
C ILE A 91 25.25 -9.36 -12.94
N THR A 92 26.53 -9.36 -13.29
CA THR A 92 27.07 -10.15 -14.41
C THR A 92 28.45 -10.71 -14.07
N ALA A 93 28.75 -11.90 -14.59
CA ALA A 93 30.06 -12.55 -14.42
C ALA A 93 31.14 -11.97 -15.33
N THR A 94 30.79 -11.13 -16.29
CA THR A 94 31.72 -10.53 -17.26
C THR A 94 31.88 -9.02 -17.04
N PRO A 95 32.95 -8.39 -17.56
CA PRO A 95 33.07 -6.95 -17.50
C PRO A 95 31.89 -6.26 -18.20
N ALA A 96 31.16 -5.44 -17.46
CA ALA A 96 29.99 -4.74 -17.96
C ALA A 96 30.37 -3.63 -18.94
N THR A 97 29.78 -3.64 -20.12
CA THR A 97 29.93 -2.54 -21.08
C THR A 97 29.13 -1.33 -20.65
N LYS A 98 29.52 -0.13 -21.10
CA LYS A 98 28.77 1.10 -20.88
C LYS A 98 27.32 0.99 -21.37
N GLN A 99 27.10 0.31 -22.51
CA GLN A 99 25.79 0.15 -23.11
C GLN A 99 24.87 -0.72 -22.23
N GLN A 100 25.36 -1.85 -21.69
CA GLN A 100 24.63 -2.73 -20.80
C GLN A 100 24.23 -2.00 -19.52
N ARG A 101 25.17 -1.29 -18.87
CA ARG A 101 24.87 -0.49 -17.68
C ARG A 101 23.79 0.55 -17.93
N LEU A 102 23.89 1.30 -19.02
CA LEU A 102 22.89 2.32 -19.38
C LEU A 102 21.52 1.70 -19.68
N ALA A 103 21.49 0.52 -20.35
CA ALA A 103 20.24 -0.18 -20.63
C ALA A 103 19.54 -0.64 -19.33
N ALA A 104 20.29 -1.21 -18.38
CA ALA A 104 19.80 -1.63 -17.08
C ALA A 104 19.24 -0.45 -16.27
N LEU A 105 19.99 0.65 -16.16
CA LEU A 105 19.55 1.85 -15.45
C LEU A 105 18.30 2.48 -16.09
N LYS A 106 18.23 2.53 -17.42
CA LYS A 106 17.02 2.99 -18.14
C LYS A 106 15.80 2.06 -17.94
N ALA A 107 16.03 0.78 -17.68
CA ALA A 107 14.97 -0.17 -17.33
C ALA A 107 14.49 -0.01 -15.88
N GLY A 108 15.18 0.80 -15.08
CA GLY A 108 14.84 1.06 -13.67
C GLY A 108 15.67 0.26 -12.67
N ALA A 109 16.73 -0.44 -13.09
CA ALA A 109 17.68 -1.01 -12.14
C ALA A 109 18.36 0.13 -11.34
N TRP A 110 18.60 -0.12 -10.07
CA TRP A 110 19.30 0.83 -9.20
C TRP A 110 20.80 0.75 -9.39
N ASP A 111 21.33 -0.42 -9.78
CA ASP A 111 22.72 -0.61 -10.10
C ASP A 111 22.92 -1.78 -11.07
N TYR A 112 24.09 -1.81 -11.72
CA TYR A 112 24.54 -2.90 -12.58
C TYR A 112 26.03 -3.15 -12.31
N LEU A 113 26.34 -4.31 -11.72
CA LEU A 113 27.66 -4.63 -11.23
C LEU A 113 28.26 -5.84 -11.98
N SER A 114 29.55 -5.76 -12.30
CA SER A 114 30.32 -6.95 -12.65
C SER A 114 30.73 -7.69 -11.39
N VAL A 115 30.64 -9.00 -11.41
CA VAL A 115 31.00 -9.88 -10.29
C VAL A 115 32.49 -9.91 -9.99
N LEU A 116 33.30 -9.29 -10.85
CA LEU A 116 34.72 -9.07 -10.59
C LEU A 116 34.96 -8.07 -9.42
N LEU A 117 33.88 -7.50 -8.88
CA LEU A 117 33.91 -6.63 -7.70
C LEU A 117 34.20 -7.44 -6.44
N GLU A 118 34.83 -6.78 -5.49
CA GLU A 118 35.02 -7.37 -4.16
C GLU A 118 33.65 -7.69 -3.52
N PRO A 119 33.48 -8.89 -2.94
CA PRO A 119 32.22 -9.30 -2.33
C PRO A 119 31.69 -8.31 -1.27
N GLU A 120 32.59 -7.57 -0.64
CA GLU A 120 32.26 -6.54 0.33
C GLU A 120 31.51 -5.35 -0.31
N GLU A 121 31.88 -4.91 -1.52
CA GLU A 121 31.21 -3.84 -2.25
C GLU A 121 29.75 -4.21 -2.54
N VAL A 122 29.51 -5.44 -3.02
CA VAL A 122 28.16 -5.94 -3.31
C VAL A 122 27.30 -5.91 -2.04
N THR A 123 27.83 -6.39 -0.91
CA THR A 123 27.07 -6.40 0.34
C THR A 123 26.81 -5.00 0.87
N LEU A 124 27.74 -4.06 0.75
CA LEU A 124 27.55 -2.66 1.13
C LEU A 124 26.46 -1.98 0.29
N LYS A 125 26.40 -2.29 -1.01
CA LYS A 125 25.35 -1.78 -1.89
C LYS A 125 23.98 -2.37 -1.54
N ILE A 126 23.89 -3.67 -1.24
CA ILE A 126 22.66 -4.31 -0.75
C ILE A 126 22.20 -3.66 0.56
N ASP A 127 23.12 -3.42 1.50
CA ASP A 127 22.81 -2.73 2.77
C ASP A 127 22.27 -1.32 2.53
N ALA A 128 22.88 -0.55 1.62
CA ALA A 128 22.44 0.80 1.29
C ALA A 128 21.04 0.81 0.65
N MET A 129 20.80 -0.08 -0.32
CA MET A 129 19.53 -0.22 -1.01
C MET A 129 18.41 -0.65 -0.07
N SER A 130 18.67 -1.64 0.80
CA SER A 130 17.70 -2.11 1.80
C SER A 130 17.33 -1.01 2.79
N ARG A 131 18.29 -0.24 3.28
CA ARG A 131 18.03 0.88 4.19
C ARG A 131 17.16 1.93 3.51
N LEU A 132 17.53 2.34 2.30
CA LEU A 132 16.80 3.36 1.56
C LEU A 132 15.35 2.94 1.31
N LYS A 133 15.12 1.66 0.94
CA LYS A 133 13.77 1.12 0.79
C LYS A 133 12.98 1.19 2.10
N LEU A 134 13.58 0.74 3.22
CA LEU A 134 12.91 0.77 4.52
C LEU A 134 12.63 2.20 5.01
N GLU A 135 13.52 3.14 4.74
CA GLU A 135 13.26 4.56 5.03
C GLU A 135 12.14 5.13 4.17
N MET A 136 12.10 4.78 2.87
CA MET A 136 11.00 5.13 1.99
C MET A 136 9.65 4.56 2.47
N GLU A 137 9.62 3.28 2.85
CA GLU A 137 8.41 2.63 3.38
C GLU A 137 7.93 3.34 4.66
N ARG A 138 8.83 3.61 5.60
CA ARG A 138 8.50 4.38 6.82
C ARG A 138 7.98 5.78 6.51
N ALA A 139 8.60 6.47 5.55
CA ALA A 139 8.14 7.79 5.15
C ALA A 139 6.73 7.74 4.53
N LEU A 140 6.44 6.71 3.73
CA LEU A 140 5.12 6.48 3.16
C LEU A 140 4.09 6.10 4.23
N GLU A 141 4.45 5.23 5.18
CA GLU A 141 3.59 4.86 6.31
C GLU A 141 3.27 6.07 7.21
N GLN A 142 4.22 6.99 7.37
CA GLN A 142 4.04 8.22 8.14
C GLN A 142 3.42 9.37 7.33
N SER A 143 3.29 9.20 6.01
CA SER A 143 2.67 10.21 5.16
C SER A 143 1.20 10.39 5.52
N ALA A 144 0.76 11.64 5.60
CA ALA A 144 -0.65 11.93 5.83
C ALA A 144 -1.53 11.56 4.63
N LEU A 145 -0.97 11.57 3.42
CA LEU A 145 -1.65 11.26 2.18
C LEU A 145 -0.92 10.14 1.42
N ASP A 146 -1.68 9.23 0.84
CA ASP A 146 -1.17 8.29 -0.14
C ASP A 146 -0.92 9.01 -1.47
N PRO A 147 0.32 9.05 -1.96
CA PRO A 147 0.67 9.80 -3.18
C PRO A 147 0.02 9.25 -4.45
N ALA A 148 -0.40 7.98 -4.46
CA ALA A 148 -1.01 7.35 -5.61
C ALA A 148 -2.51 7.67 -5.75
N SER A 149 -3.23 7.75 -4.64
CA SER A 149 -4.67 8.00 -4.62
C SER A 149 -5.03 9.42 -4.17
N GLY A 150 -4.13 10.14 -3.50
CA GLY A 150 -4.40 11.43 -2.86
C GLY A 150 -5.30 11.35 -1.63
N LEU A 151 -5.66 10.15 -1.19
CA LEU A 151 -6.46 9.93 0.01
C LEU A 151 -5.60 10.00 1.27
N TYR A 152 -6.21 10.38 2.39
CA TYR A 152 -5.54 10.26 3.68
C TYR A 152 -5.23 8.80 3.99
N THR A 153 -4.02 8.54 4.49
CA THR A 153 -3.65 7.26 5.12
C THR A 153 -4.31 7.14 6.48
N LEU A 154 -4.31 5.97 7.12
CA LEU A 154 -4.83 5.84 8.47
C LEU A 154 -4.14 6.78 9.47
N PRO A 155 -2.79 6.89 9.53
CA PRO A 155 -2.12 7.89 10.36
C PRO A 155 -2.51 9.34 10.01
N GLY A 156 -2.72 9.62 8.72
CA GLY A 156 -3.20 10.92 8.24
C GLY A 156 -4.61 11.23 8.72
N LEU A 157 -5.52 10.25 8.66
CA LEU A 157 -6.89 10.38 9.19
C LEU A 157 -6.91 10.60 10.70
N GLU A 158 -6.12 9.84 11.47
CA GLU A 158 -6.02 10.02 12.93
C GLU A 158 -5.50 11.40 13.31
N ARG A 159 -4.51 11.91 12.58
CA ARG A 159 -4.02 13.27 12.76
C ARG A 159 -5.11 14.29 12.46
N ARG A 160 -5.82 14.14 11.32
CA ARG A 160 -6.94 15.04 10.95
C ARG A 160 -8.10 14.94 11.92
N ALA A 161 -8.42 13.75 12.44
CA ALA A 161 -9.44 13.58 13.47
C ALA A 161 -9.11 14.41 14.72
N ARG A 162 -7.86 14.39 15.18
CA ARG A 162 -7.41 15.23 16.32
C ARG A 162 -7.57 16.71 16.04
N GLU A 163 -7.15 17.19 14.88
CA GLU A 163 -7.25 18.59 14.47
C GLU A 163 -8.72 19.03 14.38
N LEU A 164 -9.56 18.23 13.70
CA LEU A 164 -10.98 18.54 13.51
C LEU A 164 -11.78 18.46 14.82
N THR A 165 -11.50 17.51 15.70
CA THR A 165 -12.15 17.42 17.02
C THR A 165 -11.80 18.63 17.88
N SER A 166 -10.53 19.07 17.88
CA SER A 166 -10.10 20.27 18.59
C SER A 166 -10.80 21.53 18.06
N ASP A 167 -10.91 21.68 16.74
CA ASP A 167 -11.59 22.81 16.11
C ASP A 167 -13.10 22.78 16.38
N ALA A 168 -13.74 21.62 16.23
CA ALA A 168 -15.17 21.43 16.51
C ALA A 168 -15.51 21.74 17.99
N THR A 169 -14.65 21.32 18.93
CA THR A 169 -14.81 21.64 20.36
C THR A 169 -14.75 23.15 20.62
N ARG A 170 -13.78 23.85 20.02
CA ARG A 170 -13.65 25.32 20.18
C ARG A 170 -14.83 26.04 19.57
N ARG A 171 -15.32 25.62 18.44
CA ARG A 171 -16.43 26.26 17.71
C ARG A 171 -17.80 25.77 18.12
N ARG A 172 -17.88 24.76 18.99
CA ARG A 172 -19.14 24.11 19.39
C ARG A 172 -19.89 23.62 18.14
N ALA A 173 -19.16 23.11 17.16
CA ALA A 173 -19.71 22.66 15.89
C ALA A 173 -19.77 21.13 15.83
N PRO A 174 -20.75 20.56 15.14
CA PRO A 174 -20.85 19.11 15.02
C PRO A 174 -19.70 18.53 14.18
N LEU A 175 -19.37 17.28 14.46
CA LEU A 175 -18.39 16.48 13.72
C LEU A 175 -18.91 15.07 13.52
N ALA A 176 -18.80 14.54 12.31
CA ALA A 176 -19.20 13.19 11.98
C ALA A 176 -18.04 12.40 11.35
N CYS A 177 -18.11 11.10 11.51
CA CYS A 177 -17.30 10.15 10.76
C CYS A 177 -18.22 9.10 10.09
N VAL A 178 -17.95 8.80 8.82
CA VAL A 178 -18.61 7.74 8.05
C VAL A 178 -17.54 6.78 7.57
N ALA A 179 -17.63 5.53 7.99
CA ALA A 179 -16.82 4.42 7.45
C ALA A 179 -17.62 3.69 6.37
N LEU A 180 -16.95 3.35 5.26
CA LEU A 180 -17.54 2.70 4.09
C LEU A 180 -16.71 1.47 3.75
N GLY A 181 -17.38 0.37 3.49
CA GLY A 181 -16.74 -0.87 3.07
C GLY A 181 -17.29 -1.34 1.74
N ILE A 182 -16.38 -1.60 0.81
CA ILE A 182 -16.71 -2.04 -0.55
C ILE A 182 -16.75 -3.57 -0.57
N GLY A 183 -17.82 -4.11 -1.14
CA GLY A 183 -17.93 -5.51 -1.51
C GLY A 183 -18.27 -5.63 -2.99
N LEU A 184 -17.96 -6.77 -3.57
CA LEU A 184 -18.42 -7.11 -4.92
C LEU A 184 -19.82 -7.69 -4.82
N ASP A 185 -20.67 -7.41 -5.82
CA ASP A 185 -22.00 -8.04 -5.86
C ASP A 185 -21.80 -9.56 -6.09
N PRO A 186 -22.37 -10.44 -5.25
CA PRO A 186 -22.24 -11.90 -5.39
C PRO A 186 -22.72 -12.47 -6.73
N LYS A 187 -23.49 -11.69 -7.50
CA LYS A 187 -23.96 -12.06 -8.85
C LYS A 187 -22.92 -11.82 -9.95
N GLY A 188 -21.83 -11.16 -9.65
CA GLY A 188 -20.71 -10.93 -10.58
C GLY A 188 -19.58 -11.88 -10.29
N ALA A 189 -18.94 -12.44 -11.31
CA ALA A 189 -17.87 -13.44 -11.28
C ALA A 189 -16.80 -13.22 -10.20
N GLY A 190 -16.35 -14.31 -9.67
CA GLY A 190 -15.24 -14.60 -8.72
C GLY A 190 -14.46 -13.42 -8.12
N GLU A 191 -14.37 -13.39 -6.81
CA GLU A 191 -13.54 -12.46 -6.04
C GLU A 191 -12.05 -12.66 -6.34
N SER A 192 -11.54 -12.01 -7.40
CA SER A 192 -10.10 -11.94 -7.60
C SER A 192 -9.51 -10.75 -6.83
N ALA A 193 -8.32 -10.91 -6.27
CA ALA A 193 -7.62 -9.82 -5.58
C ALA A 193 -7.43 -8.58 -6.49
N ALA A 194 -7.26 -8.79 -7.79
CA ALA A 194 -7.16 -7.72 -8.78
C ALA A 194 -8.47 -6.95 -8.95
N ALA A 195 -9.63 -7.65 -8.96
CA ALA A 195 -10.95 -7.02 -9.06
C ALA A 195 -11.26 -6.18 -7.80
N LEU A 196 -10.92 -6.69 -6.61
CA LEU A 196 -11.07 -5.94 -5.35
C LEU A 196 -10.16 -4.69 -5.31
N SER A 197 -8.91 -4.81 -5.78
CA SER A 197 -8.00 -3.67 -5.86
C SER A 197 -8.50 -2.59 -6.83
N GLY A 198 -8.98 -3.00 -8.01
CA GLY A 198 -9.60 -2.09 -8.99
C GLY A 198 -10.86 -1.40 -8.45
N ALA A 199 -11.71 -2.16 -7.76
CA ALA A 199 -12.92 -1.67 -7.11
C ALA A 199 -12.60 -0.63 -6.02
N ALA A 200 -11.59 -0.91 -5.19
CA ALA A 200 -11.15 0.01 -4.14
C ALA A 200 -10.57 1.32 -4.74
N ALA A 201 -9.73 1.23 -5.77
CA ALA A 201 -9.19 2.41 -6.44
C ALA A 201 -10.30 3.28 -7.04
N TYR A 202 -11.26 2.66 -7.72
CA TYR A 202 -12.42 3.35 -8.28
C TYR A 202 -13.28 4.02 -7.19
N ALA A 203 -13.61 3.30 -6.13
CA ALA A 203 -14.42 3.84 -5.02
C ALA A 203 -13.71 5.03 -4.34
N GLY A 204 -12.39 4.95 -4.16
CA GLY A 204 -11.60 6.06 -3.63
C GLY A 204 -11.69 7.32 -4.47
N GLN A 205 -11.59 7.20 -5.81
CA GLN A 205 -11.76 8.33 -6.74
C GLN A 205 -13.17 8.93 -6.66
N VAL A 206 -14.21 8.08 -6.63
CA VAL A 206 -15.59 8.50 -6.50
C VAL A 206 -15.83 9.25 -5.19
N LEU A 207 -15.29 8.73 -4.08
CA LEU A 207 -15.41 9.38 -2.76
C LEU A 207 -14.73 10.75 -2.74
N GLN A 208 -13.51 10.83 -3.29
CA GLN A 208 -12.77 12.10 -3.35
C GLN A 208 -13.50 13.15 -4.19
N ALA A 209 -14.11 12.76 -5.32
CA ALA A 209 -14.89 13.64 -6.15
C ALA A 209 -16.24 14.03 -5.54
N SER A 210 -16.78 13.23 -4.62
CA SER A 210 -18.12 13.41 -4.03
C SER A 210 -18.09 14.09 -2.66
N GLY A 211 -16.93 14.17 -2.02
CA GLY A 211 -16.69 14.86 -0.75
C GLY A 211 -16.74 16.38 -0.92
N ARG A 212 -17.04 17.09 0.16
CA ARG A 212 -16.87 18.55 0.22
C ARG A 212 -15.39 18.87 0.40
N THR A 213 -14.96 20.07 0.03
CA THR A 213 -13.58 20.53 0.26
C THR A 213 -13.16 20.47 1.75
N SER A 214 -14.13 20.56 2.66
CA SER A 214 -13.90 20.44 4.10
C SER A 214 -13.79 19.00 4.59
N ASP A 215 -14.28 18.03 3.82
CA ASP A 215 -14.32 16.63 4.21
C ASP A 215 -12.93 15.99 4.01
N CYS A 216 -12.51 15.15 4.95
CA CYS A 216 -11.27 14.41 4.84
C CYS A 216 -11.58 12.96 4.48
N VAL A 217 -11.22 12.56 3.28
CA VAL A 217 -11.44 11.20 2.75
C VAL A 217 -10.14 10.41 2.85
N GLY A 218 -10.17 9.26 3.49
CA GLY A 218 -9.00 8.41 3.62
C GLY A 218 -9.31 6.93 3.45
N SER A 219 -8.26 6.16 3.20
CA SER A 219 -8.31 4.70 3.08
C SER A 219 -7.92 4.05 4.41
N LEU A 220 -8.71 3.06 4.83
CA LEU A 220 -8.43 2.20 5.97
C LEU A 220 -7.77 0.87 5.55
N GLY A 221 -7.56 0.68 4.23
CA GLY A 221 -7.07 -0.58 3.65
C GLY A 221 -8.19 -1.53 3.26
N GLN A 222 -7.86 -2.58 2.50
CA GLN A 222 -8.77 -3.68 2.13
C GLN A 222 -10.14 -3.26 1.56
N GLY A 223 -10.20 -2.15 0.82
CA GLY A 223 -11.45 -1.62 0.28
C GLY A 223 -12.33 -0.93 1.32
N GLU A 224 -11.76 -0.49 2.43
CA GLU A 224 -12.43 0.32 3.44
C GLU A 224 -11.93 1.78 3.40
N PHE A 225 -12.87 2.69 3.65
CA PHE A 225 -12.63 4.13 3.61
C PHE A 225 -13.28 4.80 4.81
N ALA A 226 -12.74 5.94 5.22
CA ALA A 226 -13.40 6.81 6.19
C ALA A 226 -13.49 8.24 5.67
N VAL A 227 -14.57 8.91 6.03
CA VAL A 227 -14.82 10.31 5.71
C VAL A 227 -15.10 11.05 7.01
N LEU A 228 -14.19 11.95 7.38
CA LEU A 228 -14.39 12.89 8.49
C LEU A 228 -15.08 14.15 7.94
N ALA A 229 -16.23 14.50 8.50
CA ALA A 229 -17.10 15.56 7.99
C ALA A 229 -17.38 16.63 9.08
N PRO A 230 -16.60 17.73 9.11
CA PRO A 230 -16.85 18.83 10.00
C PRO A 230 -18.16 19.53 9.66
N GLY A 231 -18.85 20.05 10.67
CA GLY A 231 -20.14 20.73 10.53
C GLY A 231 -21.31 19.78 10.21
N THR A 232 -21.15 18.48 10.39
CA THR A 232 -22.16 17.47 10.11
C THR A 232 -22.73 16.89 11.40
N ALA A 233 -24.00 17.16 11.66
CA ALA A 233 -24.74 16.66 12.83
C ALA A 233 -25.17 15.17 12.64
N PRO A 234 -25.61 14.45 13.70
CA PRO A 234 -25.96 13.04 13.63
C PRO A 234 -26.96 12.68 12.52
N GLU A 235 -27.99 13.48 12.30
CA GLU A 235 -28.98 13.26 11.22
C GLU A 235 -28.36 13.48 9.84
N GLY A 236 -27.39 14.40 9.76
CA GLY A 236 -26.58 14.65 8.56
C GLY A 236 -25.65 13.49 8.23
N ALA A 237 -25.05 12.86 9.26
CA ALA A 237 -24.17 11.70 9.09
C ALA A 237 -24.90 10.50 8.45
N ALA A 238 -26.12 10.20 8.91
CA ALA A 238 -26.96 9.17 8.31
C ALA A 238 -27.29 9.43 6.82
N LYS A 239 -27.64 10.68 6.49
CA LYS A 239 -27.90 11.10 5.11
C LYS A 239 -26.64 10.99 4.26
N MET A 240 -25.51 11.42 4.80
CA MET A 240 -24.21 11.35 4.14
C MET A 240 -23.79 9.92 3.86
N ALA A 241 -23.91 9.01 4.82
CA ALA A 241 -23.60 7.59 4.65
C ALA A 241 -24.41 6.97 3.50
N ARG A 242 -25.73 7.22 3.47
CA ARG A 242 -26.61 6.75 2.38
C ARG A 242 -26.23 7.37 1.03
N ARG A 243 -25.93 8.66 0.99
CA ARG A 243 -25.52 9.37 -0.23
C ARG A 243 -24.22 8.81 -0.78
N LEU A 244 -23.19 8.67 0.04
CA LEU A 244 -21.88 8.17 -0.38
C LEU A 244 -21.96 6.72 -0.85
N ALA A 245 -22.67 5.85 -0.12
CA ALA A 245 -22.89 4.47 -0.55
C ALA A 245 -23.56 4.41 -1.93
N ARG A 246 -24.65 5.16 -2.12
CA ARG A 246 -25.36 5.22 -3.41
C ARG A 246 -24.46 5.73 -4.53
N VAL A 247 -23.69 6.80 -4.29
CA VAL A 247 -22.83 7.38 -5.34
C VAL A 247 -21.79 6.37 -5.79
N ILE A 248 -21.15 5.61 -4.88
CA ILE A 248 -20.19 4.57 -5.26
C ILE A 248 -20.87 3.45 -6.06
N GLU A 249 -22.07 3.01 -5.64
CA GLU A 249 -22.81 1.94 -6.32
C GLU A 249 -23.28 2.34 -7.72
N THR A 250 -23.63 3.62 -7.94
CA THR A 250 -24.28 4.12 -9.17
C THR A 250 -23.38 4.96 -10.06
N ALA A 251 -22.20 5.40 -9.60
CA ALA A 251 -21.29 6.18 -10.42
C ALA A 251 -20.85 5.39 -11.66
N GLY A 252 -20.74 6.07 -12.75
CA GLY A 252 -20.34 5.50 -14.05
C GLY A 252 -19.51 6.48 -14.87
N PRO A 253 -18.82 5.99 -15.91
CA PRO A 253 -18.58 4.59 -16.26
C PRO A 253 -17.55 3.93 -15.31
N ARG A 254 -17.76 2.66 -15.00
CA ARG A 254 -16.79 1.86 -14.22
C ARG A 254 -15.65 1.39 -15.12
N PRO A 255 -14.41 1.33 -14.61
CA PRO A 255 -13.30 0.76 -15.35
C PRO A 255 -13.56 -0.69 -15.79
N ALA A 256 -12.99 -1.10 -16.91
CA ALA A 256 -13.10 -2.49 -17.37
C ALA A 256 -12.60 -3.45 -16.30
N GLY A 257 -13.35 -4.54 -16.06
CA GLY A 257 -13.02 -5.53 -15.03
C GLY A 257 -13.49 -5.21 -13.60
N VAL A 258 -14.10 -4.03 -13.37
CA VAL A 258 -14.71 -3.71 -12.07
C VAL A 258 -16.21 -4.06 -12.09
N PRO A 259 -16.62 -5.11 -11.35
CA PRO A 259 -18.03 -5.53 -11.30
C PRO A 259 -18.90 -4.52 -10.54
N PRO A 260 -20.22 -4.71 -10.53
CA PRO A 260 -21.11 -3.94 -9.66
C PRO A 260 -20.66 -4.00 -8.20
N LEU A 261 -20.66 -2.83 -7.53
CA LEU A 261 -20.23 -2.71 -6.16
C LEU A 261 -21.41 -2.74 -5.21
N ARG A 262 -21.19 -3.32 -4.04
CA ARG A 262 -22.10 -3.26 -2.90
C ARG A 262 -21.38 -2.56 -1.76
N VAL A 263 -22.03 -1.55 -1.17
CA VAL A 263 -21.43 -0.75 -0.12
C VAL A 263 -22.16 -0.95 1.19
N HIS A 264 -21.38 -1.20 2.24
CA HIS A 264 -21.83 -1.14 3.64
C HIS A 264 -21.25 0.12 4.27
N ALA A 265 -21.96 0.71 5.21
CA ALA A 265 -21.47 1.89 5.90
C ALA A 265 -21.81 1.84 7.40
N GLY A 266 -20.86 2.33 8.19
CA GLY A 266 -21.06 2.65 9.58
C GLY A 266 -20.83 4.14 9.81
N TYR A 267 -21.50 4.73 10.78
CA TYR A 267 -21.27 6.16 11.08
C TYR A 267 -21.42 6.43 12.56
N ASP A 268 -20.71 7.47 12.99
CA ASP A 268 -20.89 8.10 14.28
C ASP A 268 -20.77 9.62 14.15
N ALA A 269 -21.40 10.37 15.03
CA ALA A 269 -21.36 11.82 15.02
C ALA A 269 -21.65 12.41 16.38
N VAL A 270 -20.98 13.49 16.69
CA VAL A 270 -21.22 14.29 17.88
C VAL A 270 -21.77 15.67 17.49
N ALA A 271 -22.86 16.08 18.13
CA ALA A 271 -23.50 17.37 17.85
C ALA A 271 -22.72 18.56 18.43
N ASP A 272 -22.16 18.40 19.62
CA ASP A 272 -21.32 19.40 20.30
C ASP A 272 -20.24 18.69 21.12
N PRO A 273 -19.00 18.60 20.58
CA PRO A 273 -17.87 17.96 21.28
C PRO A 273 -17.47 18.68 22.58
N HIS A 274 -17.87 19.92 22.77
CA HIS A 274 -17.64 20.65 24.03
C HIS A 274 -18.55 20.12 25.15
N ARG A 275 -19.79 19.77 24.84
CA ARG A 275 -20.75 19.19 25.79
C ARG A 275 -20.61 17.70 25.98
N THR A 276 -20.30 17.01 24.90
CA THR A 276 -20.06 15.57 24.87
C THR A 276 -18.63 15.33 24.38
N PRO A 277 -17.64 15.36 25.30
CA PRO A 277 -16.25 15.14 24.93
C PRO A 277 -16.07 13.79 24.26
N VAL A 278 -15.38 13.80 23.12
CA VAL A 278 -15.05 12.60 22.35
C VAL A 278 -13.56 12.56 22.12
N GLU A 279 -12.94 11.43 22.42
CA GLU A 279 -11.56 11.18 22.03
C GLU A 279 -11.42 11.29 20.50
N PRO A 280 -10.37 11.94 20.00
CA PRO A 280 -10.25 12.23 18.57
C PRO A 280 -10.30 10.98 17.67
N ALA A 281 -9.73 9.86 18.12
CA ALA A 281 -9.74 8.59 17.38
C ALA A 281 -11.07 7.83 17.52
N ALA A 282 -11.85 8.09 18.57
CA ALA A 282 -13.05 7.31 18.87
C ALA A 282 -14.10 7.39 17.77
N LEU A 283 -14.26 8.54 17.10
CA LEU A 283 -15.20 8.65 15.98
C LEU A 283 -14.82 7.72 14.79
N LEU A 284 -13.52 7.56 14.54
CA LEU A 284 -13.05 6.60 13.50
C LEU A 284 -13.32 5.16 13.92
N GLU A 285 -13.00 4.81 15.16
CA GLU A 285 -13.21 3.47 15.73
C GLU A 285 -14.69 3.11 15.80
N HIS A 286 -15.53 4.04 16.24
CA HIS A 286 -17.00 3.87 16.33
C HIS A 286 -17.60 3.65 14.94
N ALA A 287 -17.24 4.47 13.96
CA ALA A 287 -17.72 4.31 12.59
C ALA A 287 -17.25 3.00 11.98
N GLY A 288 -16.01 2.58 12.24
CA GLY A 288 -15.47 1.28 11.84
C GLY A 288 -16.22 0.12 12.47
N THR A 289 -16.47 0.17 13.78
CA THR A 289 -17.26 -0.85 14.50
C THR A 289 -18.66 -0.98 13.92
N ALA A 290 -19.33 0.14 13.67
CA ALA A 290 -20.66 0.16 13.05
C ALA A 290 -20.63 -0.43 11.61
N LEU A 291 -19.56 -0.17 10.85
CA LEU A 291 -19.35 -0.77 9.53
C LEU A 291 -19.24 -2.30 9.62
N HIS A 292 -18.41 -2.80 10.55
CA HIS A 292 -18.27 -4.25 10.74
C HIS A 292 -19.58 -4.91 11.16
N GLN A 293 -20.37 -4.26 12.02
CA GLN A 293 -21.72 -4.71 12.38
C GLN A 293 -22.66 -4.73 11.15
N ALA A 294 -22.61 -3.70 10.30
CA ALA A 294 -23.40 -3.63 9.07
C ALA A 294 -23.03 -4.75 8.06
N ARG A 295 -21.78 -5.20 8.05
CA ARG A 295 -21.32 -6.32 7.21
C ARG A 295 -21.69 -7.69 7.77
N ALA A 296 -21.61 -7.87 9.10
CA ALA A 296 -21.86 -9.14 9.75
C ALA A 296 -23.38 -9.45 9.87
N GLY A 297 -24.23 -8.42 9.84
CA GLY A 297 -25.66 -8.55 10.03
C GLY A 297 -26.45 -8.86 8.77
N THR A 298 -27.60 -9.52 8.94
CA THR A 298 -28.61 -9.70 7.88
C THR A 298 -29.54 -8.48 7.75
N GLY A 299 -29.25 -7.41 8.51
CA GLY A 299 -30.08 -6.21 8.64
C GLY A 299 -29.71 -5.07 7.66
N GLU A 300 -29.83 -3.84 8.13
CA GLU A 300 -29.53 -2.65 7.33
C GLU A 300 -28.03 -2.57 7.01
N ARG A 301 -27.72 -2.29 5.74
CA ARG A 301 -26.33 -2.11 5.24
C ARG A 301 -25.66 -0.83 5.75
N ILE A 302 -26.42 0.04 6.38
CA ILE A 302 -25.95 1.34 6.89
C ILE A 302 -26.39 1.45 8.35
N GLN A 303 -25.44 1.49 9.26
CA GLN A 303 -25.70 1.45 10.69
C GLN A 303 -25.05 2.62 11.42
N ALA A 304 -25.75 3.13 12.44
CA ALA A 304 -25.16 4.03 13.42
C ALA A 304 -24.38 3.23 14.45
N TYR A 305 -23.30 3.80 14.96
CA TYR A 305 -22.66 3.27 16.17
C TYR A 305 -23.65 3.36 17.34
N ARG A 306 -23.73 2.29 18.10
CA ARG A 306 -24.47 2.21 19.35
C ARG A 306 -23.49 1.75 20.43
N ALA A 307 -23.31 2.61 21.45
CA ALA A 307 -22.46 2.30 22.60
C ALA A 307 -23.03 1.11 23.41
#